data_70f179bc20daa51f4a66ceb5a5ffbf07
#
_entry.id   70f179bc20daa51f4a66ceb5a5ffbf07
#
_cell.length_a   1.000
_cell.length_b   1.000
_cell.length_c   1.000
_cell.angle_alpha   90.00
_cell.angle_beta   90.00
_cell.angle_gamma   90.00
#
_symmetry.space_group_name_H-M   'P 1'
#
loop_
_entity.id
_entity.type
_entity.pdbx_description
1 polymer ?
#
loop_
_entity_poly.entity_id
_entity_poly.type
_entity_poly.pdbx_seq_one_letter_code
_entity_poly.pdbx_strand_id
1 'polypeptide(L)'
;MRILWLSFVDAAHNAPYFERLSRYLNDIAAPGTSVDVVGTSPPDRDFGRLTEFRCAALAIDRCIEAEAQRYDAFVMGHFQDPGLYEARSAVRIPVVGAGEATLHFAAQLGRRLGLVSIDPVFEVWHHEQAERYGLRDRISGVVGLGFVPEDFNPAFAGDESALARMRAIFEEKAGPLVAAGADVILPAGVLPALLLCRKGGYKIRHAPVVNCASVALKTAEMAVALHRLEGLEPSRGPSFALAPERAIADFRQLIARGRKDD
;
A
#
# COMPACT_ATOMS: atom_id res chain seq x y z
N MET A 1 9.25 -2.68 18.10
CA MET A 1 8.63 -1.46 17.54
C MET A 1 7.15 -1.73 17.27
N ARG A 2 6.32 -0.69 17.33
CA ARG A 2 4.88 -0.78 17.02
C ARG A 2 4.61 -0.05 15.72
N ILE A 3 4.01 -0.74 14.76
CA ILE A 3 3.71 -0.18 13.43
C ILE A 3 2.19 -0.18 13.24
N LEU A 4 1.61 0.96 12.83
CA LEU A 4 0.21 1.02 12.42
C LEU A 4 0.14 0.84 10.90
N TRP A 5 -0.60 -0.16 10.46
CA TRP A 5 -0.90 -0.42 9.06
C TRP A 5 -2.34 -0.03 8.75
N LEU A 6 -2.53 0.93 7.87
CA LEU A 6 -3.86 1.33 7.39
C LEU A 6 -4.20 0.62 6.08
N SER A 7 -5.27 -0.16 6.08
CA SER A 7 -5.88 -0.71 4.85
C SER A 7 -7.07 0.15 4.42
N PHE A 8 -7.28 0.28 3.11
CA PHE A 8 -8.32 1.15 2.55
C PHE A 8 -9.67 0.44 2.32
N VAL A 9 -9.79 -0.77 2.81
CA VAL A 9 -11.06 -1.51 2.85
C VAL A 9 -11.62 -1.54 4.27
N ASP A 10 -12.91 -1.79 4.37
CA ASP A 10 -13.64 -1.89 5.63
C ASP A 10 -13.44 -3.25 6.29
N ALA A 11 -13.06 -3.24 7.57
CA ALA A 11 -12.86 -4.46 8.34
C ALA A 11 -14.15 -5.27 8.52
N ALA A 12 -15.32 -4.63 8.61
CA ALA A 12 -16.59 -5.34 8.83
C ALA A 12 -16.99 -6.22 7.64
N HIS A 13 -16.74 -5.75 6.41
CA HIS A 13 -17.10 -6.49 5.19
C HIS A 13 -15.96 -7.37 4.64
N ASN A 14 -14.73 -7.22 5.16
CA ASN A 14 -13.55 -7.90 4.67
C ASN A 14 -12.78 -8.62 5.81
N ALA A 15 -13.47 -9.13 6.82
CA ALA A 15 -12.85 -9.76 7.99
C ALA A 15 -11.81 -10.86 7.63
N PRO A 16 -12.05 -11.80 6.68
CA PRO A 16 -11.06 -12.81 6.31
C PRO A 16 -9.77 -12.21 5.75
N TYR A 17 -9.86 -11.10 5.00
CA TYR A 17 -8.68 -10.37 4.53
C TYR A 17 -7.90 -9.76 5.69
N PHE A 18 -8.58 -9.09 6.63
CA PHE A 18 -7.92 -8.46 7.79
C PHE A 18 -7.23 -9.48 8.68
N GLU A 19 -7.87 -10.62 8.96
CA GLU A 19 -7.26 -11.71 9.72
C GLU A 19 -6.00 -12.24 9.03
N ARG A 20 -6.07 -12.47 7.73
CA ARG A 20 -4.94 -12.96 6.95
C ARG A 20 -3.82 -11.93 6.85
N LEU A 21 -4.13 -10.66 6.62
CA LEU A 21 -3.14 -9.59 6.55
C LEU A 21 -2.45 -9.39 7.90
N SER A 22 -3.21 -9.30 8.99
CA SER A 22 -2.66 -9.13 10.33
C SER A 22 -1.73 -10.28 10.71
N ARG A 23 -2.18 -11.52 10.49
CA ARG A 23 -1.35 -12.71 10.72
C ARG A 23 -0.09 -12.68 9.86
N TYR A 24 -0.23 -12.44 8.56
CA TYR A 24 0.90 -12.42 7.65
C TYR A 24 1.96 -11.37 8.03
N LEU A 25 1.53 -10.14 8.32
CA LEU A 25 2.45 -9.07 8.69
C LEU A 25 3.18 -9.37 10.02
N ASN A 26 2.47 -9.89 11.03
CA ASN A 26 3.08 -10.25 12.30
C ASN A 26 3.98 -11.50 12.20
N ASP A 27 3.66 -12.46 11.32
CA ASP A 27 4.50 -13.65 11.08
C ASP A 27 5.84 -13.28 10.43
N ILE A 28 5.88 -12.26 9.57
CA ILE A 28 7.09 -11.84 8.88
C ILE A 28 7.80 -10.67 9.58
N ALA A 29 7.21 -10.08 10.61
CA ALA A 29 7.80 -8.97 11.34
C ALA A 29 9.12 -9.39 12.01
N ALA A 30 10.05 -8.43 12.15
CA ALA A 30 11.29 -8.66 12.87
C ALA A 30 11.01 -8.90 14.39
N PRO A 31 11.87 -9.64 15.09
CA PRO A 31 11.71 -9.84 16.53
C PRO A 31 11.53 -8.53 17.30
N GLY A 32 10.50 -8.44 18.13
CA GLY A 32 10.14 -7.23 18.88
C GLY A 32 9.37 -6.18 18.07
N THR A 33 8.93 -6.51 16.86
CA THR A 33 7.99 -5.70 16.08
C THR A 33 6.58 -6.28 16.18
N SER A 34 5.59 -5.41 16.35
CA SER A 34 4.16 -5.73 16.25
C SER A 34 3.48 -4.80 15.24
N VAL A 35 2.52 -5.33 14.50
CA VAL A 35 1.77 -4.60 13.49
C VAL A 35 0.29 -4.63 13.83
N ASP A 36 -0.27 -3.47 14.11
CA ASP A 36 -1.72 -3.28 14.27
C ASP A 36 -2.30 -2.90 12.91
N VAL A 37 -3.29 -3.66 12.42
CA VAL A 37 -3.93 -3.45 11.13
C VAL A 37 -5.31 -2.85 11.35
N VAL A 38 -5.56 -1.70 10.72
CA VAL A 38 -6.85 -0.99 10.79
C VAL A 38 -7.41 -0.73 9.40
N GLY A 39 -8.73 -0.63 9.29
CA GLY A 39 -9.43 -0.29 8.06
C GLY A 39 -9.88 1.16 8.01
N THR A 40 -10.45 1.55 6.87
CA THR A 40 -11.13 2.83 6.68
C THR A 40 -12.65 2.67 6.77
N SER A 41 -13.32 3.69 7.29
CA SER A 41 -14.78 3.78 7.28
C SER A 41 -15.18 5.23 6.96
N PRO A 42 -16.06 5.46 5.97
CA PRO A 42 -16.53 4.47 4.98
C PRO A 42 -15.39 3.95 4.08
N PRO A 43 -15.48 2.70 3.58
CA PRO A 43 -14.45 2.10 2.72
C PRO A 43 -14.38 2.76 1.34
N ASP A 44 -13.32 2.43 0.61
CA ASP A 44 -13.21 2.73 -0.81
C ASP A 44 -14.06 1.73 -1.60
N ARG A 45 -15.24 2.15 -2.04
CA ARG A 45 -16.21 1.32 -2.78
C ARG A 45 -16.23 1.62 -4.26
N ASP A 46 -16.00 2.87 -4.61
CA ASP A 46 -16.12 3.37 -5.97
C ASP A 46 -14.76 3.88 -6.44
N PHE A 47 -14.09 3.12 -7.27
CA PHE A 47 -12.78 3.53 -7.78
C PHE A 47 -12.90 4.85 -8.56
N GLY A 48 -12.45 5.94 -7.97
CA GLY A 48 -12.54 7.28 -8.53
C GLY A 48 -11.69 8.31 -7.80
N ARG A 49 -11.33 9.38 -8.51
CA ARG A 49 -10.46 10.45 -7.97
C ARG A 49 -10.99 11.08 -6.69
N LEU A 50 -12.31 11.29 -6.62
CA LEU A 50 -12.92 11.89 -5.42
C LEU A 50 -12.85 10.95 -4.22
N THR A 51 -13.11 9.66 -4.43
CA THR A 51 -13.02 8.64 -3.38
C THR A 51 -11.58 8.49 -2.91
N GLU A 52 -10.62 8.48 -3.83
CA GLU A 52 -9.19 8.44 -3.51
C GLU A 52 -8.75 9.65 -2.66
N PHE A 53 -9.22 10.85 -3.02
CA PHE A 53 -8.95 12.07 -2.24
C PHE A 53 -9.57 12.00 -0.83
N ARG A 54 -10.79 11.48 -0.70
CA ARG A 54 -11.41 11.25 0.61
C ARG A 54 -10.60 10.25 1.45
N CYS A 55 -10.16 9.16 0.82
CA CYS A 55 -9.31 8.16 1.48
C CYS A 55 -7.97 8.76 1.92
N ALA A 56 -7.37 9.64 1.10
CA ALA A 56 -6.17 10.40 1.47
C ALA A 56 -6.38 11.20 2.76
N ALA A 57 -7.48 11.94 2.84
CA ALA A 57 -7.79 12.75 4.02
C ALA A 57 -7.96 11.89 5.29
N LEU A 58 -8.64 10.74 5.18
CA LEU A 58 -8.77 9.79 6.30
C LEU A 58 -7.41 9.17 6.69
N ALA A 59 -6.56 8.87 5.71
CA ALA A 59 -5.23 8.31 5.97
C ALA A 59 -4.32 9.30 6.71
N ILE A 60 -4.36 10.57 6.34
CA ILE A 60 -3.60 11.62 7.02
C ILE A 60 -4.07 11.76 8.47
N ASP A 61 -5.38 11.77 8.74
CA ASP A 61 -5.92 11.84 10.11
C ASP A 61 -5.49 10.61 10.94
N ARG A 62 -5.54 9.41 10.37
CA ARG A 62 -5.04 8.19 11.02
C ARG A 62 -3.55 8.22 11.27
N CYS A 63 -2.78 8.81 10.38
CA CYS A 63 -1.34 8.99 10.57
C CYS A 63 -1.04 9.91 11.75
N ILE A 64 -1.76 11.03 11.89
CA ILE A 64 -1.66 11.94 13.04
C ILE A 64 -2.05 11.22 14.34
N GLU A 65 -3.12 10.43 14.32
CA GLU A 65 -3.52 9.61 15.48
C GLU A 65 -2.45 8.57 15.85
N ALA A 66 -1.81 7.95 14.86
CA ALA A 66 -0.74 6.97 15.09
C ALA A 66 0.43 7.57 15.88
N GLU A 67 0.88 8.75 15.50
CA GLU A 67 1.93 9.45 16.26
C GLU A 67 1.48 9.78 17.69
N ALA A 68 0.26 10.31 17.86
CA ALA A 68 -0.29 10.59 19.20
C ALA A 68 -0.42 9.34 20.07
N GLN A 69 -0.68 8.18 19.48
CA GLN A 69 -0.73 6.87 20.16
C GLN A 69 0.64 6.18 20.29
N ARG A 70 1.72 6.90 19.95
CA ARG A 70 3.12 6.44 20.07
C ARG A 70 3.44 5.18 19.26
N TYR A 71 2.91 5.09 18.05
CA TYR A 71 3.44 4.16 17.06
C TYR A 71 4.82 4.63 16.58
N ASP A 72 5.69 3.68 16.28
CA ASP A 72 7.03 3.96 15.77
C ASP A 72 7.04 4.28 14.27
N ALA A 73 6.05 3.81 13.52
CA ALA A 73 5.85 4.10 12.10
C ALA A 73 4.39 3.93 11.69
N PHE A 74 4.01 4.58 10.60
CA PHE A 74 2.75 4.41 9.91
C PHE A 74 2.97 3.85 8.51
N VAL A 75 2.22 2.81 8.12
CA VAL A 75 2.24 2.25 6.77
C VAL A 75 0.90 2.51 6.10
N MET A 76 0.95 3.21 4.98
CA MET A 76 -0.18 3.40 4.09
C MET A 76 -0.32 2.15 3.22
N GLY A 77 -1.21 1.23 3.62
CA GLY A 77 -1.41 -0.07 2.99
C GLY A 77 -2.31 -0.01 1.75
N HIS A 78 -2.14 1.04 0.94
CA HIS A 78 -2.81 1.25 -0.33
C HIS A 78 -1.77 1.56 -1.40
N PHE A 79 -1.80 0.83 -2.51
CA PHE A 79 -0.69 0.87 -3.46
C PHE A 79 -0.54 2.22 -4.16
N GLN A 80 -1.62 3.00 -4.30
CA GLN A 80 -1.62 4.34 -4.91
C GLN A 80 -1.02 5.42 -4.00
N ASP A 81 -0.79 5.12 -2.72
CA ASP A 81 -0.20 6.01 -1.71
C ASP A 81 -0.92 7.38 -1.59
N PRO A 82 -2.26 7.42 -1.44
CA PRO A 82 -2.99 8.69 -1.40
C PRO A 82 -2.66 9.48 -0.13
N GLY A 83 -2.22 10.74 -0.31
CA GLY A 83 -1.88 11.61 0.82
C GLY A 83 -0.54 11.31 1.49
N LEU A 84 0.35 10.53 0.84
CA LEU A 84 1.65 10.15 1.42
C LEU A 84 2.53 11.36 1.76
N TYR A 85 2.60 12.35 0.88
CA TYR A 85 3.44 13.53 1.09
C TYR A 85 2.89 14.44 2.18
N GLU A 86 1.57 14.58 2.24
CA GLU A 86 0.86 15.32 3.26
C GLU A 86 1.00 14.65 4.63
N ALA A 87 0.89 13.31 4.69
CA ALA A 87 1.12 12.56 5.92
C ALA A 87 2.55 12.75 6.45
N ARG A 88 3.57 12.72 5.58
CA ARG A 88 4.97 13.02 5.95
C ARG A 88 5.17 14.43 6.48
N SER A 89 4.35 15.38 6.04
CA SER A 89 4.37 16.77 6.54
C SER A 89 3.56 16.94 7.84
N ALA A 90 2.72 15.99 8.19
CA ALA A 90 1.85 16.07 9.37
C ALA A 90 2.48 15.45 10.63
N VAL A 91 3.43 14.53 10.50
CA VAL A 91 4.01 13.78 11.62
C VAL A 91 5.54 13.69 11.54
N ARG A 92 6.17 13.27 12.65
CA ARG A 92 7.62 13.03 12.75
C ARG A 92 8.00 11.56 12.59
N ILE A 93 7.09 10.64 12.94
CA ILE A 93 7.33 9.21 12.77
C ILE A 93 7.50 8.87 11.28
N PRO A 94 8.28 7.83 10.92
CA PRO A 94 8.36 7.33 9.56
C PRO A 94 6.99 7.00 8.96
N VAL A 95 6.73 7.49 7.75
CA VAL A 95 5.53 7.20 6.96
C VAL A 95 5.93 6.52 5.68
N VAL A 96 5.46 5.29 5.49
CA VAL A 96 5.80 4.43 4.35
C VAL A 96 4.58 4.17 3.48
N GLY A 97 4.67 4.52 2.20
CA GLY A 97 3.70 4.16 1.19
C GLY A 97 3.97 2.77 0.62
N ALA A 98 2.94 1.94 0.49
CA ALA A 98 3.09 0.59 -0.04
C ALA A 98 3.55 0.60 -1.51
N GLY A 99 3.06 1.54 -2.31
CA GLY A 99 3.44 1.67 -3.71
C GLY A 99 4.84 2.24 -3.89
N GLU A 100 5.17 3.37 -3.24
CA GLU A 100 6.51 3.97 -3.30
C GLU A 100 7.59 2.96 -2.90
N ALA A 101 7.44 2.33 -1.73
CA ALA A 101 8.40 1.35 -1.24
C ALA A 101 8.58 0.18 -2.22
N THR A 102 7.47 -0.33 -2.77
CA THR A 102 7.50 -1.48 -3.68
C THR A 102 8.12 -1.13 -5.02
N LEU A 103 7.77 0.01 -5.61
CA LEU A 103 8.32 0.46 -6.90
C LEU A 103 9.83 0.68 -6.82
N HIS A 104 10.32 1.35 -5.76
CA HIS A 104 11.74 1.56 -5.56
C HIS A 104 12.50 0.26 -5.26
N PHE A 105 11.92 -0.65 -4.48
CA PHE A 105 12.54 -1.96 -4.24
C PHE A 105 12.58 -2.81 -5.51
N ALA A 106 11.48 -2.86 -6.26
CA ALA A 106 11.42 -3.62 -7.52
C ALA A 106 12.42 -3.11 -8.57
N ALA A 107 12.70 -1.80 -8.57
CA ALA A 107 13.69 -1.20 -9.45
C ALA A 107 15.13 -1.69 -9.18
N GLN A 108 15.40 -2.32 -8.03
CA GLN A 108 16.65 -2.97 -7.71
C GLN A 108 16.72 -4.41 -8.23
N LEU A 109 15.55 -5.06 -8.44
CA LEU A 109 15.45 -6.44 -8.91
C LEU A 109 15.45 -6.56 -10.44
N GLY A 110 15.03 -5.49 -11.15
CA GLY A 110 15.00 -5.45 -12.59
C GLY A 110 14.83 -4.04 -13.14
N ARG A 111 15.08 -3.86 -14.41
CA ARG A 111 15.05 -2.54 -15.05
C ARG A 111 13.65 -2.13 -15.50
N ARG A 112 12.79 -3.09 -15.82
CA ARG A 112 11.45 -2.88 -16.36
C ARG A 112 10.40 -3.55 -15.49
N LEU A 113 9.41 -2.77 -15.06
CA LEU A 113 8.39 -3.18 -14.11
C LEU A 113 7.05 -3.34 -14.83
N GLY A 114 6.43 -4.50 -14.69
CA GLY A 114 5.06 -4.75 -15.13
C GLY A 114 4.11 -4.74 -13.93
N LEU A 115 3.07 -3.90 -13.97
CA LEU A 115 2.08 -3.79 -12.91
C LEU A 115 0.78 -4.50 -13.31
N VAL A 116 0.27 -5.29 -12.38
CA VAL A 116 -1.06 -5.94 -12.52
C VAL A 116 -1.94 -5.41 -11.39
N SER A 117 -2.82 -4.48 -11.75
CA SER A 117 -3.71 -3.79 -10.82
C SER A 117 -5.02 -4.55 -10.61
N ILE A 118 -5.78 -4.18 -9.59
CA ILE A 118 -7.09 -4.76 -9.31
C ILE A 118 -8.10 -4.42 -10.41
N ASP A 119 -8.12 -3.18 -10.89
CA ASP A 119 -9.05 -2.70 -11.91
C ASP A 119 -8.32 -1.85 -12.97
N PRO A 120 -8.82 -1.83 -14.24
CA PRO A 120 -8.26 -1.00 -15.32
C PRO A 120 -8.25 0.50 -15.04
N VAL A 121 -9.14 1.02 -14.21
CA VAL A 121 -9.16 2.45 -13.85
C VAL A 121 -7.82 2.93 -13.26
N PHE A 122 -7.09 2.05 -12.61
CA PHE A 122 -5.80 2.36 -12.00
C PHE A 122 -4.63 2.40 -12.99
N GLU A 123 -4.81 2.01 -14.26
CA GLU A 123 -3.72 2.03 -15.24
C GLU A 123 -3.12 3.43 -15.38
N VAL A 124 -3.99 4.44 -15.58
CA VAL A 124 -3.55 5.84 -15.67
C VAL A 124 -2.90 6.31 -14.37
N TRP A 125 -3.49 5.95 -13.23
CA TRP A 125 -3.00 6.40 -11.92
C TRP A 125 -1.64 5.81 -11.56
N HIS A 126 -1.36 4.57 -11.95
CA HIS A 126 -0.05 3.97 -11.75
C HIS A 126 1.04 4.61 -12.62
N HIS A 127 0.71 5.07 -13.83
CA HIS A 127 1.64 5.86 -14.63
C HIS A 127 1.95 7.22 -13.98
N GLU A 128 0.93 7.93 -13.49
CA GLU A 128 1.10 9.18 -12.73
C GLU A 128 1.91 8.97 -11.43
N GLN A 129 1.63 7.87 -10.73
CA GLN A 129 2.35 7.48 -9.53
C GLN A 129 3.84 7.22 -9.82
N ALA A 130 4.14 6.46 -10.87
CA ALA A 130 5.51 6.20 -11.30
C ALA A 130 6.24 7.48 -11.72
N GLU A 131 5.56 8.42 -12.37
CA GLU A 131 6.11 9.73 -12.70
C GLU A 131 6.44 10.54 -11.43
N ARG A 132 5.53 10.57 -10.45
CA ARG A 132 5.75 11.20 -9.14
C ARG A 132 7.00 10.68 -8.43
N TYR A 133 7.30 9.39 -8.58
CA TYR A 133 8.46 8.74 -7.95
C TYR A 133 9.71 8.69 -8.84
N GLY A 134 9.70 9.34 -10.02
CA GLY A 134 10.84 9.35 -10.93
C GLY A 134 11.11 7.99 -11.61
N LEU A 135 10.09 7.13 -11.70
CA LEU A 135 10.21 5.76 -12.23
C LEU A 135 9.39 5.53 -13.51
N ARG A 136 8.88 6.61 -14.15
CA ARG A 136 8.05 6.52 -15.35
C ARG A 136 8.64 5.62 -16.42
N ASP A 137 9.92 5.84 -16.77
CA ASP A 137 10.62 5.11 -17.82
C ASP A 137 10.95 3.64 -17.44
N ARG A 138 10.68 3.27 -16.19
CA ARG A 138 10.84 1.92 -15.69
C ARG A 138 9.56 1.08 -15.84
N ILE A 139 8.40 1.71 -16.08
CA ILE A 139 7.13 1.00 -16.25
C ILE A 139 7.03 0.49 -17.68
N SER A 140 7.02 -0.83 -17.87
CA SER A 140 6.86 -1.49 -19.15
C SER A 140 5.41 -1.66 -19.57
N GLY A 141 4.50 -1.62 -18.63
CA GLY A 141 3.06 -1.70 -18.84
C GLY A 141 2.30 -1.88 -17.53
N VAL A 142 1.04 -1.51 -17.57
CA VAL A 142 0.07 -1.68 -16.49
C VAL A 142 -1.17 -2.35 -17.08
N VAL A 143 -1.73 -3.33 -16.37
CA VAL A 143 -2.98 -4.00 -16.77
C VAL A 143 -3.86 -4.20 -15.55
N GLY A 144 -5.18 -4.10 -15.73
CA GLY A 144 -6.16 -4.37 -14.68
C GLY A 144 -6.70 -5.80 -14.75
N LEU A 145 -7.00 -6.38 -13.58
CA LEU A 145 -7.63 -7.70 -13.44
C LEU A 145 -9.14 -7.64 -13.70
N GLY A 146 -9.77 -6.49 -13.49
CA GLY A 146 -11.22 -6.31 -13.57
C GLY A 146 -11.95 -6.84 -12.34
N PHE A 147 -11.36 -6.73 -11.15
CA PHE A 147 -11.92 -7.14 -9.88
C PHE A 147 -12.28 -5.93 -8.99
N VAL A 148 -13.22 -6.13 -8.09
CA VAL A 148 -13.49 -5.26 -6.95
C VAL A 148 -13.00 -5.93 -5.65
N PRO A 149 -12.84 -5.20 -4.53
CA PRO A 149 -12.32 -5.78 -3.29
C PRO A 149 -13.08 -7.01 -2.80
N GLU A 150 -14.40 -7.04 -2.97
CA GLU A 150 -15.27 -8.12 -2.54
C GLU A 150 -15.02 -9.44 -3.29
N ASP A 151 -14.54 -9.38 -4.53
CA ASP A 151 -14.22 -10.58 -5.33
C ASP A 151 -13.12 -11.44 -4.71
N PHE A 152 -12.28 -10.83 -3.87
CA PHE A 152 -11.21 -11.53 -3.16
C PHE A 152 -11.69 -12.29 -1.91
N ASN A 153 -12.88 -11.97 -1.38
CA ASN A 153 -13.38 -12.54 -0.12
C ASN A 153 -13.49 -14.06 -0.13
N PRO A 154 -14.02 -14.74 -1.17
CA PRO A 154 -14.07 -16.19 -1.18
C PRO A 154 -12.68 -16.83 -1.04
N ALA A 155 -11.67 -16.31 -1.75
CA ALA A 155 -10.31 -16.81 -1.69
C ALA A 155 -9.65 -16.55 -0.33
N PHE A 156 -9.93 -15.42 0.31
CA PHE A 156 -9.50 -15.15 1.68
C PHE A 156 -10.19 -16.05 2.71
N ALA A 157 -11.44 -16.39 2.49
CA ALA A 157 -12.21 -17.34 3.32
C ALA A 157 -11.80 -18.82 3.11
N GLY A 158 -10.85 -19.12 2.21
CA GLY A 158 -10.31 -20.46 2.00
C GLY A 158 -10.89 -21.21 0.80
N ASP A 159 -11.66 -20.56 -0.09
CA ASP A 159 -12.09 -21.17 -1.35
C ASP A 159 -10.90 -21.32 -2.30
N GLU A 160 -10.34 -22.54 -2.34
CA GLU A 160 -9.19 -22.87 -3.19
C GLU A 160 -9.54 -22.77 -4.69
N SER A 161 -10.81 -22.97 -5.08
CA SER A 161 -11.24 -22.84 -6.48
C SER A 161 -11.26 -21.37 -6.91
N ALA A 162 -11.73 -20.47 -6.05
CA ALA A 162 -11.66 -19.03 -6.27
C ALA A 162 -10.21 -18.54 -6.37
N LEU A 163 -9.35 -18.99 -5.45
CA LEU A 163 -7.93 -18.68 -5.46
C LEU A 163 -7.24 -19.17 -6.75
N ALA A 164 -7.54 -20.38 -7.20
CA ALA A 164 -6.98 -20.95 -8.44
C ALA A 164 -7.40 -20.13 -9.67
N ARG A 165 -8.69 -19.74 -9.75
CA ARG A 165 -9.19 -18.88 -10.84
C ARG A 165 -8.48 -17.52 -10.85
N MET A 166 -8.36 -16.87 -9.70
CA MET A 166 -7.67 -15.58 -9.59
C MET A 166 -6.20 -15.66 -10.03
N ARG A 167 -5.51 -16.74 -9.63
CA ARG A 167 -4.13 -16.98 -10.06
C ARG A 167 -4.02 -17.18 -11.57
N ALA A 168 -4.92 -17.94 -12.17
CA ALA A 168 -4.93 -18.15 -13.62
C ALA A 168 -5.12 -16.83 -14.37
N ILE A 169 -6.06 -15.99 -13.95
CA ILE A 169 -6.28 -14.67 -14.54
C ILE A 169 -5.05 -13.78 -14.36
N PHE A 170 -4.44 -13.77 -13.17
CA PHE A 170 -3.22 -13.02 -12.93
C PHE A 170 -2.07 -13.45 -13.84
N GLU A 171 -1.84 -14.74 -14.00
CA GLU A 171 -0.79 -15.30 -14.86
C GLU A 171 -1.06 -14.99 -16.34
N GLU A 172 -2.33 -15.07 -16.77
CA GLU A 172 -2.76 -14.67 -18.11
C GLU A 172 -2.46 -13.18 -18.38
N LYS A 173 -2.77 -12.29 -17.45
CA LYS A 173 -2.54 -10.84 -17.59
C LYS A 173 -1.06 -10.47 -17.45
N ALA A 174 -0.31 -11.13 -16.59
CA ALA A 174 1.11 -10.84 -16.37
C ALA A 174 2.02 -11.38 -17.51
N GLY A 175 1.64 -12.50 -18.13
CA GLY A 175 2.41 -13.12 -19.20
C GLY A 175 2.79 -12.20 -20.36
N PRO A 176 1.85 -11.44 -20.93
CA PRO A 176 2.11 -10.44 -21.96
C PRO A 176 3.07 -9.33 -21.54
N LEU A 177 2.98 -8.86 -20.27
CA LEU A 177 3.91 -7.84 -19.75
C LEU A 177 5.35 -8.36 -19.74
N VAL A 178 5.56 -9.62 -19.32
CA VAL A 178 6.88 -10.26 -19.35
C VAL A 178 7.35 -10.47 -20.80
N ALA A 179 6.45 -10.86 -21.71
CA ALA A 179 6.78 -10.99 -23.13
C ALA A 179 7.17 -9.64 -23.77
N ALA A 180 6.57 -8.54 -23.28
CA ALA A 180 6.92 -7.16 -23.70
C ALA A 180 8.17 -6.62 -23.00
N GLY A 181 8.85 -7.44 -22.17
CA GLY A 181 10.15 -7.13 -21.56
C GLY A 181 10.07 -6.64 -20.11
N ALA A 182 9.00 -6.93 -19.36
CA ALA A 182 9.02 -6.72 -17.93
C ALA A 182 9.96 -7.71 -17.25
N ASP A 183 10.88 -7.19 -16.43
CA ASP A 183 11.84 -7.98 -15.64
C ASP A 183 11.25 -8.37 -14.27
N VAL A 184 10.29 -7.59 -13.77
CA VAL A 184 9.65 -7.77 -12.45
C VAL A 184 8.15 -7.56 -12.61
N ILE A 185 7.35 -8.38 -11.95
CA ILE A 185 5.89 -8.25 -11.90
C ILE A 185 5.44 -7.82 -10.51
N LEU A 186 4.58 -6.81 -10.47
CA LEU A 186 4.00 -6.26 -9.27
C LEU A 186 2.47 -6.44 -9.28
N PRO A 187 1.91 -7.30 -8.42
CA PRO A 187 0.50 -7.17 -8.06
C PRO A 187 0.31 -5.83 -7.35
N ALA A 188 -0.26 -4.85 -8.07
CA ALA A 188 -0.34 -3.46 -7.60
C ALA A 188 -1.54 -3.26 -6.67
N GLY A 189 -1.44 -3.80 -5.47
CA GLY A 189 -2.44 -3.76 -4.41
C GLY A 189 -2.14 -4.79 -3.33
N VAL A 190 -2.48 -4.49 -2.08
CA VAL A 190 -2.24 -5.41 -0.96
C VAL A 190 -3.14 -6.65 -1.04
N LEU A 191 -4.41 -6.48 -1.44
CA LEU A 191 -5.34 -7.60 -1.67
C LEU A 191 -4.78 -8.63 -2.66
N PRO A 192 -4.46 -8.27 -3.91
CA PRO A 192 -3.91 -9.21 -4.87
C PRO A 192 -2.53 -9.74 -4.43
N ALA A 193 -1.66 -8.91 -3.88
CA ALA A 193 -0.33 -9.33 -3.46
C ALA A 193 -0.38 -10.42 -2.39
N LEU A 194 -1.29 -10.30 -1.42
CA LEU A 194 -1.43 -11.25 -0.31
C LEU A 194 -1.91 -12.64 -0.77
N LEU A 195 -2.70 -12.72 -1.83
CA LEU A 195 -3.22 -13.98 -2.39
C LEU A 195 -2.35 -14.55 -3.51
N LEU A 196 -1.83 -13.69 -4.36
CA LEU A 196 -1.19 -14.11 -5.62
C LEU A 196 0.31 -14.34 -5.46
N CYS A 197 0.99 -13.63 -4.54
CA CYS A 197 2.39 -13.90 -4.25
C CYS A 197 2.53 -15.19 -3.44
N ARG A 198 3.44 -16.05 -3.88
CA ARG A 198 3.73 -17.33 -3.22
C ARG A 198 5.02 -17.23 -2.40
N LYS A 199 5.09 -17.94 -1.29
CA LYS A 199 6.36 -18.11 -0.57
C LYS A 199 7.38 -18.86 -1.45
N GLY A 200 8.65 -18.53 -1.32
CA GLY A 200 9.72 -19.28 -1.96
C GLY A 200 10.09 -18.84 -3.39
N GLY A 201 9.87 -17.59 -3.74
CA GLY A 201 10.40 -17.05 -4.99
C GLY A 201 9.53 -17.31 -6.22
N TYR A 202 8.25 -16.98 -6.13
CA TYR A 202 7.32 -17.08 -7.27
C TYR A 202 7.74 -16.19 -8.43
N LYS A 203 7.69 -16.71 -9.64
CA LYS A 203 8.04 -16.02 -10.89
C LYS A 203 7.00 -16.28 -11.98
N ILE A 204 6.83 -15.29 -12.84
CA ILE A 204 6.18 -15.45 -14.14
C ILE A 204 7.30 -15.53 -15.17
N ARG A 205 7.57 -16.72 -15.70
CA ARG A 205 8.77 -17.01 -16.50
C ARG A 205 10.06 -16.65 -15.72
N HIS A 206 10.83 -15.64 -16.17
CA HIS A 206 12.03 -15.15 -15.48
C HIS A 206 11.75 -14.04 -14.46
N ALA A 207 10.59 -13.36 -14.57
CA ALA A 207 10.26 -12.18 -13.78
C ALA A 207 9.78 -12.55 -12.36
N PRO A 208 10.48 -12.15 -11.29
CA PRO A 208 9.98 -12.33 -9.93
C PRO A 208 8.70 -11.53 -9.70
N VAL A 209 7.81 -12.11 -8.88
CA VAL A 209 6.58 -11.45 -8.44
C VAL A 209 6.78 -10.91 -7.02
N VAL A 210 6.67 -9.60 -6.86
CA VAL A 210 6.99 -8.90 -5.60
C VAL A 210 5.74 -8.66 -4.77
N ASN A 211 5.78 -9.05 -3.50
CA ASN A 211 4.71 -8.79 -2.54
C ASN A 211 4.88 -7.41 -1.89
N CYS A 212 4.00 -6.48 -2.22
CA CYS A 212 4.04 -5.11 -1.70
C CYS A 212 3.84 -5.04 -0.17
N ALA A 213 3.09 -5.98 0.43
CA ALA A 213 2.88 -6.00 1.87
C ALA A 213 4.19 -6.30 2.63
N SER A 214 4.96 -7.28 2.18
CA SER A 214 6.27 -7.57 2.80
C SER A 214 7.26 -6.43 2.59
N VAL A 215 7.32 -5.86 1.38
CA VAL A 215 8.25 -4.76 1.09
C VAL A 215 7.92 -3.54 1.95
N ALA A 216 6.66 -3.13 2.03
CA ALA A 216 6.25 -1.98 2.83
C ALA A 216 6.56 -2.17 4.32
N LEU A 217 6.27 -3.37 4.88
CA LEU A 217 6.63 -3.66 6.28
C LEU A 217 8.14 -3.60 6.51
N LYS A 218 8.93 -4.26 5.66
CA LYS A 218 10.40 -4.25 5.83
C LYS A 218 11.01 -2.87 5.62
N THR A 219 10.42 -2.05 4.75
CA THR A 219 10.81 -0.64 4.58
C THR A 219 10.48 0.17 5.84
N ALA A 220 9.33 -0.07 6.49
CA ALA A 220 8.98 0.61 7.74
C ALA A 220 9.92 0.22 8.88
N GLU A 221 10.24 -1.06 9.03
CA GLU A 221 11.21 -1.55 10.01
C GLU A 221 12.59 -0.91 9.79
N MET A 222 13.05 -0.85 8.55
CA MET A 222 14.31 -0.20 8.17
C MET A 222 14.28 1.30 8.48
N ALA A 223 13.20 2.00 8.12
CA ALA A 223 13.07 3.44 8.37
C ALA A 223 13.11 3.75 9.88
N VAL A 224 12.42 2.97 10.71
CA VAL A 224 12.48 3.11 12.18
C VAL A 224 13.88 2.81 12.70
N ALA A 225 14.54 1.77 12.18
CA ALA A 225 15.90 1.44 12.62
C ALA A 225 16.89 2.55 12.29
N LEU A 226 16.84 3.11 11.08
CA LEU A 226 17.70 4.23 10.66
C LEU A 226 17.38 5.52 11.42
N HIS A 227 16.10 5.79 11.67
CA HIS A 227 15.71 6.93 12.51
C HIS A 227 16.29 6.82 13.93
N ARG A 228 16.25 5.62 14.54
CA ARG A 228 16.82 5.40 15.89
C ARG A 228 18.34 5.42 15.90
N LEU A 229 18.98 4.92 14.84
CA LEU A 229 20.44 4.80 14.76
C LEU A 229 21.11 6.15 14.46
N GLU A 230 20.56 6.92 13.54
CA GLU A 230 21.21 8.09 12.95
C GLU A 230 20.36 9.36 13.00
N GLY A 231 19.14 9.29 13.54
CA GLY A 231 18.19 10.41 13.54
C GLY A 231 17.64 10.74 12.15
N LEU A 232 17.70 9.80 11.18
CA LEU A 232 17.21 10.05 9.83
C LEU A 232 15.70 10.24 9.82
N GLU A 233 15.27 11.36 9.27
CA GLU A 233 13.87 11.73 9.08
C GLU A 233 13.66 12.37 7.69
N PRO A 234 12.41 12.50 7.23
CA PRO A 234 12.11 13.26 6.01
C PRO A 234 12.67 14.69 6.09
N SER A 235 13.12 15.23 4.96
CA SER A 235 13.58 16.62 4.89
C SER A 235 12.53 17.58 5.43
N ARG A 236 12.90 18.41 6.38
CA ARG A 236 12.02 19.45 6.97
C ARG A 236 12.15 20.80 6.24
N GLY A 237 12.75 20.78 5.05
CA GLY A 237 12.73 21.87 4.09
C GLY A 237 11.41 21.91 3.30
N PRO A 238 11.38 22.57 2.12
CA PRO A 238 10.15 22.78 1.35
C PRO A 238 9.38 21.50 0.99
N SER A 239 10.06 20.35 0.84
CA SER A 239 9.42 19.10 0.43
C SER A 239 8.46 18.54 1.49
N PHE A 240 8.89 18.53 2.77
CA PHE A 240 8.13 17.93 3.88
C PHE A 240 8.26 18.78 5.16
N ALA A 241 8.15 20.11 5.03
CA ALA A 241 8.07 21.00 6.17
C ALA A 241 6.91 20.56 7.08
N LEU A 242 7.18 20.49 8.40
CA LEU A 242 6.13 20.13 9.35
C LEU A 242 5.02 21.16 9.36
N ALA A 243 3.80 20.69 9.25
CA ALA A 243 2.61 21.52 9.40
C ALA A 243 2.56 22.09 10.83
N PRO A 244 2.29 23.39 10.98
CA PRO A 244 2.10 23.97 12.30
C PRO A 244 0.87 23.37 12.98
N GLU A 245 0.86 23.33 14.32
CA GLU A 245 -0.23 22.74 15.13
C GLU A 245 -1.62 23.27 14.72
N ARG A 246 -1.70 24.56 14.40
CA ARG A 246 -2.94 25.18 13.92
C ARG A 246 -3.45 24.51 12.64
N ALA A 247 -2.56 24.25 11.65
CA ALA A 247 -2.98 23.63 10.39
C ALA A 247 -3.45 22.18 10.61
N ILE A 248 -2.81 21.44 11.52
CA ILE A 248 -3.24 20.11 11.94
C ILE A 248 -4.61 20.18 12.62
N ALA A 249 -4.83 21.15 13.52
CA ALA A 249 -6.11 21.33 14.20
C ALA A 249 -7.23 21.67 13.22
N ASP A 250 -7.00 22.61 12.30
CA ASP A 250 -7.96 23.01 11.26
C ASP A 250 -8.32 21.81 10.35
N PHE A 251 -7.32 21.02 9.94
CA PHE A 251 -7.52 19.80 9.15
C PHE A 251 -8.38 18.78 9.91
N ARG A 252 -8.04 18.48 11.17
CA ARG A 252 -8.81 17.51 11.98
C ARG A 252 -10.23 17.99 12.27
N GLN A 253 -10.45 19.30 12.40
CA GLN A 253 -11.79 19.88 12.54
C GLN A 253 -12.63 19.64 11.28
N LEU A 254 -12.04 19.78 10.09
CA LEU A 254 -12.70 19.49 8.82
C LEU A 254 -13.15 18.02 8.75
N ILE A 255 -12.26 17.08 9.09
CA ILE A 255 -12.58 15.64 9.11
C ILE A 255 -13.66 15.31 10.13
N ALA A 256 -13.61 15.91 11.34
CA ALA A 256 -14.59 15.65 12.39
C ALA A 256 -16.01 16.13 12.05
N ARG A 257 -16.15 17.19 11.27
CA ARG A 257 -17.48 17.66 10.78
C ARG A 257 -18.13 16.66 9.87
N GLY A 258 -17.37 16.04 8.96
CA GLY A 258 -17.89 15.00 8.07
C GLY A 258 -18.29 13.69 8.78
N ARG A 259 -17.82 13.47 10.03
CA ARG A 259 -18.20 12.28 10.83
C ARG A 259 -19.47 12.47 11.69
N LYS A 260 -19.95 13.69 11.84
CA LYS A 260 -21.14 13.99 12.68
C LYS A 260 -22.46 13.95 11.92
N ASP A 261 -22.39 13.93 10.61
CA ASP A 261 -23.56 13.96 9.72
C ASP A 261 -23.89 12.56 9.14
N ASP A 262 -23.16 11.51 9.58
CA ASP A 262 -23.41 10.09 9.33
C ASP A 262 -23.98 9.41 10.60
#